data_14ca2325679cf36647f1c8e59b3d3dce
#
_entry.id   14ca2325679cf36647f1c8e59b3d3dce
#
_cell.length_a   1.000
_cell.length_b   1.000
_cell.length_c   1.000
_cell.angle_alpha   90.00
_cell.angle_beta   90.00
_cell.angle_gamma   90.00
#
_symmetry.space_group_name_H-M   'P 1'
#
loop_
_entity.id
_entity.type
_entity.pdbx_description
1 polymer ?
#
loop_
_entity_poly.entity_id
_entity_poly.type
_entity_poly.pdbx_seq_one_letter_code
_entity_poly.pdbx_strand_id
1 'polypeptide(L)'
;MINTYKICDIIDSYISGDWGNDCTTDDTPHPVYCVRGADIVPISNSQFNDIPLRYVSKRSFQTRCLQEGDIIIEKSGGSPTQSTGRVVYVSKELLSAKKKIVCSNFCTAFRVKEGWNAHYVFLYLQNVYNSGVFFNFEGKTSGLKNLMMDAAFKSIPIKKISIAKQTDLADSISAIDKKLSLNRQINDNLRASRAQSQTQFELCRGAAVNADVSPNLPTLDRSSARVKVRRAA
;
A
#
# COMPACT_ATOMS: atom_id res chain seq x y z
N MET A 1 5.40 -13.26 37.03
CA MET A 1 4.39 -14.00 36.27
C MET A 1 4.02 -13.19 35.02
N ILE A 2 3.93 -13.83 33.87
CA ILE A 2 3.49 -13.14 32.64
C ILE A 2 1.96 -13.26 32.60
N ASN A 3 1.26 -12.13 32.72
CA ASN A 3 -0.19 -12.11 32.66
C ASN A 3 -0.65 -12.27 31.20
N THR A 4 -1.60 -13.17 30.98
CA THR A 4 -2.25 -13.37 29.69
C THR A 4 -3.62 -12.71 29.69
N TYR A 5 -3.91 -11.92 28.68
CA TYR A 5 -5.16 -11.21 28.43
C TYR A 5 -5.81 -11.75 27.17
N LYS A 6 -7.07 -11.44 26.94
CA LYS A 6 -7.72 -11.61 25.64
C LYS A 6 -7.63 -10.30 24.86
N ILE A 7 -7.69 -10.36 23.53
CA ILE A 7 -7.64 -9.14 22.71
C ILE A 7 -8.79 -8.18 23.10
N CYS A 8 -9.97 -8.66 23.38
CA CYS A 8 -11.08 -7.80 23.82
C CYS A 8 -10.78 -7.03 25.13
N ASP A 9 -9.96 -7.59 26.02
CA ASP A 9 -9.65 -6.97 27.32
C ASP A 9 -8.75 -5.75 27.20
N ILE A 10 -8.00 -5.66 26.11
CA ILE A 10 -6.99 -4.62 25.88
C ILE A 10 -7.49 -3.49 24.95
N ILE A 11 -8.69 -3.61 24.40
CA ILE A 11 -9.29 -2.59 23.56
C ILE A 11 -9.97 -1.54 24.44
N ASP A 12 -9.67 -0.28 24.16
CA ASP A 12 -10.32 0.87 24.79
C ASP A 12 -11.62 1.22 24.10
N SER A 13 -11.56 1.40 22.78
CA SER A 13 -12.71 1.85 21.99
C SER A 13 -12.67 1.30 20.57
N TYR A 14 -13.87 1.11 19.99
CA TYR A 14 -14.06 0.74 18.60
C TYR A 14 -14.53 1.94 17.79
N ILE A 15 -14.03 2.03 16.55
CA ILE A 15 -14.36 3.08 15.58
C ILE A 15 -14.94 2.39 14.35
N SER A 16 -16.25 2.55 14.14
CA SER A 16 -16.94 1.96 12.99
C SER A 16 -16.55 2.68 11.69
N GLY A 17 -16.52 1.90 10.60
CA GLY A 17 -16.25 2.46 9.29
C GLY A 17 -17.38 3.34 8.73
N ASP A 18 -17.02 4.18 7.76
CA ASP A 18 -17.94 4.97 6.97
C ASP A 18 -17.40 5.09 5.54
N TRP A 19 -18.17 4.58 4.57
CA TRP A 19 -17.76 4.67 3.17
C TRP A 19 -17.94 6.09 2.62
N GLY A 20 -18.89 6.86 3.15
CA GLY A 20 -19.21 8.20 2.64
C GLY A 20 -19.76 8.21 1.21
N ASN A 21 -19.74 9.39 0.59
CA ASN A 21 -20.19 9.64 -0.78
C ASN A 21 -18.99 9.91 -1.72
N ASP A 22 -19.22 9.74 -3.04
CA ASP A 22 -18.20 10.03 -4.08
C ASP A 22 -17.98 11.53 -4.27
N CYS A 23 -19.01 12.33 -3.99
CA CYS A 23 -18.97 13.79 -4.12
C CYS A 23 -19.51 14.47 -2.86
N THR A 24 -19.18 15.75 -2.72
CA THR A 24 -19.68 16.57 -1.63
C THR A 24 -21.18 16.85 -1.81
N THR A 25 -21.90 16.80 -0.69
CA THR A 25 -23.32 17.22 -0.59
C THR A 25 -23.48 18.06 0.67
N ASP A 26 -24.65 18.69 0.86
CA ASP A 26 -24.93 19.49 2.06
C ASP A 26 -24.85 18.61 3.33
N ASP A 27 -25.25 17.35 3.25
CA ASP A 27 -25.20 16.39 4.36
C ASP A 27 -23.78 15.79 4.58
N THR A 28 -22.94 15.76 3.54
CA THR A 28 -21.60 15.16 3.58
C THR A 28 -20.54 16.11 3.02
N PRO A 29 -20.26 17.25 3.70
CA PRO A 29 -19.34 18.26 3.20
C PRO A 29 -17.86 17.98 3.49
N HIS A 30 -17.54 16.98 4.34
CA HIS A 30 -16.19 16.81 4.85
C HIS A 30 -15.39 15.77 4.05
N PRO A 31 -14.28 16.19 3.37
CA PRO A 31 -13.42 15.25 2.65
C PRO A 31 -12.59 14.40 3.61
N VAL A 32 -12.52 13.09 3.33
CA VAL A 32 -11.69 12.11 4.06
C VAL A 32 -11.14 11.07 3.09
N TYR A 33 -10.03 10.45 3.45
CA TYR A 33 -9.53 9.27 2.74
C TYR A 33 -10.07 8.01 3.42
N CYS A 34 -10.70 7.12 2.63
CA CYS A 34 -11.39 5.96 3.17
C CYS A 34 -10.60 4.67 2.89
N VAL A 35 -9.97 4.10 3.93
CA VAL A 35 -9.20 2.85 3.83
C VAL A 35 -10.13 1.65 3.68
N ARG A 36 -9.93 0.89 2.59
CA ARG A 36 -10.66 -0.35 2.28
C ARG A 36 -9.82 -1.57 2.64
N GLY A 37 -10.43 -2.74 2.64
CA GLY A 37 -9.71 -4.01 2.73
C GLY A 37 -8.62 -4.18 1.66
N ALA A 38 -8.86 -3.68 0.43
CA ALA A 38 -7.87 -3.69 -0.66
C ALA A 38 -6.63 -2.83 -0.37
N ASP A 39 -6.76 -1.79 0.44
CA ASP A 39 -5.68 -0.84 0.72
C ASP A 39 -4.75 -1.32 1.86
N ILE A 40 -5.13 -2.37 2.61
CA ILE A 40 -4.36 -2.87 3.76
C ILE A 40 -2.95 -3.30 3.35
N VAL A 41 -2.81 -4.11 2.29
CA VAL A 41 -1.51 -4.59 1.82
C VAL A 41 -0.68 -3.46 1.20
N PRO A 42 -1.20 -2.59 0.32
CA PRO A 42 -0.49 -1.40 -0.14
C PRO A 42 0.01 -0.51 1.00
N ILE A 43 -0.83 -0.19 1.99
CA ILE A 43 -0.45 0.64 3.15
C ILE A 43 0.71 -0.01 3.93
N SER A 44 0.67 -1.32 4.15
CA SER A 44 1.76 -2.05 4.81
C SER A 44 3.09 -2.00 4.03
N ASN A 45 3.03 -1.71 2.72
CA ASN A 45 4.19 -1.48 1.86
C ASN A 45 4.49 0.02 1.64
N SER A 46 3.94 0.92 2.47
CA SER A 46 4.08 2.38 2.37
C SER A 46 3.56 2.97 1.04
N GLN A 47 2.57 2.34 0.43
CA GLN A 47 1.89 2.79 -0.78
C GLN A 47 0.52 3.37 -0.42
N PHE A 48 0.35 4.69 -0.56
CA PHE A 48 -0.85 5.40 -0.10
C PHE A 48 -1.66 6.04 -1.23
N ASN A 49 -1.24 5.89 -2.49
CA ASN A 49 -1.79 6.67 -3.61
C ASN A 49 -3.25 6.33 -3.91
N ASP A 50 -3.62 5.06 -3.82
CA ASP A 50 -4.90 4.53 -4.30
C ASP A 50 -6.03 4.59 -3.26
N ILE A 51 -5.77 5.16 -2.07
CA ILE A 51 -6.80 5.34 -1.04
C ILE A 51 -7.81 6.38 -1.55
N PRO A 52 -9.10 6.01 -1.74
CA PRO A 52 -10.08 6.91 -2.34
C PRO A 52 -10.43 8.08 -1.42
N LEU A 53 -10.61 9.24 -2.05
CA LEU A 53 -11.21 10.41 -1.42
C LEU A 53 -12.73 10.20 -1.36
N ARG A 54 -13.31 10.43 -0.19
CA ARG A 54 -14.74 10.30 0.08
C ARG A 54 -15.23 11.52 0.86
N TYR A 55 -16.53 11.70 0.94
CA TYR A 55 -17.15 12.81 1.67
C TYR A 55 -18.10 12.26 2.71
N VAL A 56 -17.94 12.70 3.97
CA VAL A 56 -18.69 12.19 5.10
C VAL A 56 -19.43 13.30 5.83
N SER A 57 -20.43 12.92 6.63
CA SER A 57 -21.18 13.86 7.49
C SER A 57 -20.29 14.48 8.56
N LYS A 58 -20.70 15.63 9.10
CA LYS A 58 -20.02 16.29 10.22
C LYS A 58 -19.82 15.36 11.41
N ARG A 59 -20.86 14.58 11.75
CA ARG A 59 -20.80 13.60 12.83
C ARG A 59 -19.72 12.55 12.58
N SER A 60 -19.71 11.95 11.39
CA SER A 60 -18.71 10.94 11.02
C SER A 60 -17.28 11.53 11.03
N PHE A 61 -17.10 12.71 10.49
CA PHE A 61 -15.81 13.41 10.50
C PHE A 61 -15.29 13.65 11.92
N GLN A 62 -16.17 13.98 12.88
CA GLN A 62 -15.78 14.21 14.27
C GLN A 62 -15.50 12.92 15.05
N THR A 63 -16.20 11.83 14.75
CA THR A 63 -16.19 10.62 15.59
C THR A 63 -15.47 9.43 14.99
N ARG A 64 -15.20 9.43 13.67
CA ARG A 64 -14.63 8.28 12.95
C ARG A 64 -13.29 8.54 12.30
N CYS A 65 -12.79 9.78 12.33
CA CYS A 65 -11.44 10.06 11.87
C CYS A 65 -10.42 9.34 12.77
N LEU A 66 -9.55 8.61 12.10
CA LEU A 66 -8.51 7.81 12.74
C LEU A 66 -7.32 8.69 13.13
N GLN A 67 -6.62 8.26 14.16
CA GLN A 67 -5.41 8.89 14.67
C GLN A 67 -4.25 7.90 14.69
N GLU A 68 -3.05 8.39 14.89
CA GLU A 68 -1.89 7.54 15.07
C GLU A 68 -2.11 6.54 16.20
N GLY A 69 -1.73 5.29 15.95
CA GLY A 69 -1.92 4.21 16.91
C GLY A 69 -3.23 3.45 16.76
N ASP A 70 -4.20 3.95 16.00
CA ASP A 70 -5.39 3.16 15.69
C ASP A 70 -5.01 1.94 14.82
N ILE A 71 -5.70 0.83 15.05
CA ILE A 71 -5.50 -0.41 14.27
C ILE A 71 -6.79 -0.68 13.50
N ILE A 72 -6.68 -0.73 12.17
CA ILE A 72 -7.80 -1.10 11.30
C ILE A 72 -7.77 -2.61 11.09
N ILE A 73 -8.94 -3.26 11.19
CA ILE A 73 -9.13 -4.67 10.88
C ILE A 73 -10.24 -4.86 9.85
N GLU A 74 -10.01 -5.71 8.87
CA GLU A 74 -11.00 -6.11 7.88
C GLU A 74 -12.03 -7.06 8.51
N LYS A 75 -13.29 -6.65 8.51
CA LYS A 75 -14.40 -7.46 8.99
C LYS A 75 -15.04 -8.32 7.90
N SER A 76 -15.08 -7.79 6.69
CA SER A 76 -15.78 -8.44 5.56
C SER A 76 -14.92 -8.35 4.32
N GLY A 77 -14.85 -9.43 3.56
CA GLY A 77 -14.03 -9.53 2.36
C GLY A 77 -13.44 -10.92 2.20
N GLY A 78 -12.14 -10.95 1.89
CA GLY A 78 -11.43 -12.20 1.67
C GLY A 78 -11.73 -12.84 0.31
N SER A 79 -11.14 -14.00 0.09
CA SER A 79 -11.35 -14.86 -1.07
C SER A 79 -11.43 -16.31 -0.59
N PRO A 80 -11.70 -17.28 -1.45
CA PRO A 80 -11.67 -18.69 -1.05
C PRO A 80 -10.38 -19.13 -0.36
N THR A 81 -9.25 -18.53 -0.73
CA THR A 81 -7.91 -18.85 -0.22
C THR A 81 -7.35 -17.83 0.77
N GLN A 82 -8.00 -16.68 0.95
CA GLN A 82 -7.55 -15.61 1.84
C GLN A 82 -8.61 -15.37 2.91
N SER A 83 -8.21 -15.41 4.20
CA SER A 83 -9.12 -15.09 5.30
C SER A 83 -9.41 -13.60 5.39
N THR A 84 -10.52 -13.27 6.05
CA THR A 84 -10.77 -11.94 6.62
C THR A 84 -9.89 -11.72 7.85
N GLY A 85 -9.83 -10.49 8.35
CA GLY A 85 -9.07 -10.17 9.55
C GLY A 85 -7.68 -9.61 9.27
N ARG A 86 -7.39 -9.19 8.03
CA ARG A 86 -6.18 -8.41 7.74
C ARG A 86 -6.18 -7.14 8.57
N VAL A 87 -5.01 -6.79 9.07
CA VAL A 87 -4.84 -5.60 9.92
C VAL A 87 -3.87 -4.61 9.31
N VAL A 88 -4.07 -3.33 9.60
CA VAL A 88 -3.11 -2.26 9.27
C VAL A 88 -3.03 -1.24 10.40
N TYR A 89 -1.84 -0.76 10.66
CA TYR A 89 -1.53 0.25 11.66
C TYR A 89 -1.63 1.65 11.06
N VAL A 90 -2.32 2.56 11.74
CA VAL A 90 -2.37 3.97 11.35
C VAL A 90 -1.10 4.66 11.82
N SER A 91 -0.15 4.78 10.91
CA SER A 91 1.17 5.37 11.19
C SER A 91 1.20 6.89 10.96
N LYS A 92 2.26 7.54 11.47
CA LYS A 92 2.53 8.96 11.18
C LYS A 92 2.71 9.22 9.69
N GLU A 93 3.39 8.31 8.99
CA GLU A 93 3.64 8.42 7.55
C GLU A 93 2.33 8.42 6.78
N LEU A 94 1.42 7.51 7.12
CA LEU A 94 0.09 7.45 6.52
C LEU A 94 -0.70 8.74 6.76
N LEU A 95 -0.72 9.26 8.00
CA LEU A 95 -1.39 10.50 8.35
C LEU A 95 -0.74 11.74 7.73
N SER A 96 0.56 11.71 7.48
CA SER A 96 1.27 12.79 6.77
C SER A 96 0.92 12.81 5.28
N ALA A 97 0.78 11.64 4.67
CA ALA A 97 0.37 11.50 3.27
C ALA A 97 -1.12 11.79 3.07
N LYS A 98 -1.97 11.40 4.03
CA LYS A 98 -3.43 11.49 4.00
C LYS A 98 -3.94 12.06 5.33
N LYS A 99 -4.23 13.36 5.37
CA LYS A 99 -4.49 14.09 6.64
C LYS A 99 -5.70 13.62 7.45
N LYS A 100 -6.75 13.18 6.79
CA LYS A 100 -8.01 12.74 7.43
C LYS A 100 -8.39 11.39 6.87
N ILE A 101 -8.37 10.38 7.72
CA ILE A 101 -8.57 9.00 7.35
C ILE A 101 -9.75 8.42 8.13
N VAL A 102 -10.60 7.69 7.44
CA VAL A 102 -11.63 6.79 8.00
C VAL A 102 -11.42 5.39 7.42
N CYS A 103 -12.02 4.37 7.98
CA CYS A 103 -12.08 3.06 7.33
C CYS A 103 -13.46 2.83 6.70
N SER A 104 -13.53 1.94 5.72
CA SER A 104 -14.77 1.59 5.05
C SER A 104 -15.70 0.76 5.94
N ASN A 105 -16.95 0.59 5.55
CA ASN A 105 -17.93 -0.23 6.28
C ASN A 105 -17.53 -1.72 6.38
N PHE A 106 -16.65 -2.19 5.49
CA PHE A 106 -16.09 -3.55 5.54
C PHE A 106 -14.92 -3.70 6.52
N CYS A 107 -14.51 -2.60 7.13
CA CYS A 107 -13.47 -2.54 8.14
C CYS A 107 -14.05 -1.96 9.45
N THR A 108 -13.29 -2.11 10.50
CA THR A 108 -13.45 -1.36 11.75
C THR A 108 -12.07 -1.01 12.28
N ALA A 109 -11.98 0.06 13.04
CA ALA A 109 -10.74 0.37 13.74
C ALA A 109 -10.96 0.29 15.26
N PHE A 110 -9.86 0.19 16.00
CA PHE A 110 -9.90 0.20 17.45
C PHE A 110 -8.64 0.82 18.04
N ARG A 111 -8.76 1.33 19.25
CA ARG A 111 -7.68 1.83 20.10
C ARG A 111 -7.37 0.85 21.19
N VAL A 112 -6.11 0.75 21.55
CA VAL A 112 -5.69 -0.06 22.68
C VAL A 112 -5.67 0.77 23.95
N LYS A 113 -5.92 0.11 25.09
CA LYS A 113 -5.87 0.72 26.41
C LYS A 113 -4.47 1.19 26.77
N GLU A 114 -4.39 2.14 27.67
CA GLU A 114 -3.15 2.57 28.28
C GLU A 114 -2.37 1.38 28.87
N GLY A 115 -1.03 1.44 28.79
CA GLY A 115 -0.14 0.35 29.19
C GLY A 115 0.05 -0.75 28.14
N TRP A 116 -0.49 -0.53 26.93
CA TRP A 116 -0.23 -1.34 25.74
C TRP A 116 0.38 -0.49 24.63
N ASN A 117 1.43 -0.99 23.99
CA ASN A 117 1.97 -0.38 22.77
C ASN A 117 1.11 -0.82 21.57
N ALA A 118 0.46 0.13 20.92
CA ALA A 118 -0.46 -0.16 19.81
C ALA A 118 0.25 -0.87 18.63
N HIS A 119 1.51 -0.52 18.36
CA HIS A 119 2.27 -1.16 17.31
C HIS A 119 2.63 -2.62 17.66
N TYR A 120 2.96 -2.90 18.93
CA TYR A 120 3.13 -4.28 19.41
C TYR A 120 1.86 -5.10 19.23
N VAL A 121 0.69 -4.55 19.58
CA VAL A 121 -0.60 -5.23 19.39
C VAL A 121 -0.90 -5.46 17.91
N PHE A 122 -0.62 -4.48 17.06
CA PHE A 122 -0.75 -4.63 15.61
C PHE A 122 0.13 -5.80 15.08
N LEU A 123 1.41 -5.82 15.42
CA LEU A 123 2.34 -6.88 15.00
C LEU A 123 1.90 -8.26 15.50
N TYR A 124 1.39 -8.33 16.72
CA TYR A 124 0.82 -9.56 17.25
C TYR A 124 -0.38 -10.03 16.42
N LEU A 125 -1.34 -9.15 16.10
CA LEU A 125 -2.50 -9.48 15.28
C LEU A 125 -2.13 -9.84 13.85
N GLN A 126 -1.12 -9.20 13.28
CA GLN A 126 -0.56 -9.57 11.97
C GLN A 126 0.00 -11.01 11.99
N ASN A 127 0.71 -11.38 13.07
CA ASN A 127 1.19 -12.76 13.25
C ASN A 127 0.02 -13.74 13.41
N VAL A 128 -1.02 -13.41 14.17
CA VAL A 128 -2.26 -14.21 14.31
C VAL A 128 -2.93 -14.43 12.96
N TYR A 129 -3.02 -13.38 12.13
CA TYR A 129 -3.55 -13.46 10.77
C TYR A 129 -2.70 -14.39 9.89
N ASN A 130 -1.39 -14.19 9.88
CA ASN A 130 -0.45 -14.98 9.07
C ASN A 130 -0.41 -16.47 9.49
N SER A 131 -0.72 -16.77 10.76
CA SER A 131 -0.87 -18.13 11.27
C SER A 131 -2.22 -18.77 10.94
N GLY A 132 -3.09 -18.09 10.20
CA GLY A 132 -4.38 -18.61 9.77
C GLY A 132 -5.45 -18.74 10.86
N VAL A 133 -5.22 -18.17 12.06
CA VAL A 133 -6.14 -18.33 13.20
C VAL A 133 -7.51 -17.75 12.89
N PHE A 134 -7.60 -16.66 12.14
CA PHE A 134 -8.86 -16.02 11.79
C PHE A 134 -9.78 -16.86 10.91
N PHE A 135 -9.27 -17.86 10.18
CA PHE A 135 -10.13 -18.81 9.44
C PHE A 135 -11.15 -19.53 10.33
N ASN A 136 -10.78 -19.78 11.60
CA ASN A 136 -11.65 -20.45 12.56
C ASN A 136 -12.83 -19.57 13.02
N PHE A 137 -12.77 -18.27 12.71
CA PHE A 137 -13.77 -17.29 13.13
C PHE A 137 -14.50 -16.66 11.94
N GLU A 138 -14.45 -17.30 10.76
CA GLU A 138 -15.17 -16.83 9.57
C GLU A 138 -16.60 -17.38 9.54
N GLY A 139 -17.57 -16.47 9.45
CA GLY A 139 -18.95 -16.78 9.09
C GLY A 139 -19.14 -16.70 7.57
N LYS A 140 -19.74 -17.71 6.97
CA LYS A 140 -20.13 -17.70 5.56
C LYS A 140 -21.57 -17.24 5.42
N THR A 141 -21.78 -16.06 4.85
CA THR A 141 -23.10 -15.61 4.43
C THR A 141 -23.03 -15.20 2.97
N SER A 142 -23.84 -15.84 2.11
CA SER A 142 -24.11 -15.45 0.71
C SER A 142 -22.88 -14.97 -0.11
N GLY A 143 -21.77 -15.73 -0.06
CA GLY A 143 -20.58 -15.49 -0.90
C GLY A 143 -19.57 -14.51 -0.31
N LEU A 144 -19.93 -13.67 0.65
CA LEU A 144 -19.01 -12.80 1.36
C LEU A 144 -18.62 -13.42 2.71
N LYS A 145 -17.32 -13.46 2.98
CA LYS A 145 -16.83 -13.90 4.29
C LYS A 145 -16.89 -12.75 5.29
N ASN A 146 -17.35 -13.06 6.50
CA ASN A 146 -17.38 -12.10 7.60
C ASN A 146 -16.62 -12.65 8.79
N LEU A 147 -15.75 -11.85 9.37
CA LEU A 147 -15.05 -12.17 10.61
C LEU A 147 -16.00 -12.01 11.80
N MET A 148 -16.18 -13.07 12.56
CA MET A 148 -16.85 -13.03 13.89
C MET A 148 -15.87 -12.41 14.89
N MET A 149 -15.64 -11.10 14.77
CA MET A 149 -14.58 -10.37 15.47
C MET A 149 -14.69 -10.49 16.98
N ASP A 150 -15.92 -10.43 17.54
CA ASP A 150 -16.14 -10.55 18.98
C ASP A 150 -15.73 -11.94 19.50
N ALA A 151 -16.07 -13.00 18.77
CA ALA A 151 -15.67 -14.36 19.11
C ALA A 151 -14.15 -14.54 19.01
N ALA A 152 -13.55 -14.02 17.96
CA ALA A 152 -12.10 -14.05 17.76
C ALA A 152 -11.38 -13.32 18.90
N PHE A 153 -11.76 -12.09 19.20
CA PHE A 153 -11.08 -11.26 20.20
C PHE A 153 -11.28 -11.75 21.64
N LYS A 154 -12.39 -12.42 21.95
CA LYS A 154 -12.60 -13.12 23.22
C LYS A 154 -11.81 -14.42 23.33
N SER A 155 -11.40 -15.02 22.23
CA SER A 155 -10.68 -16.31 22.22
C SER A 155 -9.17 -16.14 22.13
N ILE A 156 -8.68 -15.17 21.35
CA ILE A 156 -7.25 -14.99 21.07
C ILE A 156 -6.53 -14.40 22.30
N PRO A 157 -5.56 -15.15 22.88
CA PRO A 157 -4.80 -14.67 24.04
C PRO A 157 -3.66 -13.74 23.58
N ILE A 158 -3.31 -12.77 24.41
CA ILE A 158 -2.10 -11.95 24.24
C ILE A 158 -1.35 -11.86 25.57
N LYS A 159 -0.04 -12.04 25.54
CA LYS A 159 0.82 -11.94 26.72
C LYS A 159 1.18 -10.48 26.99
N LYS A 160 0.98 -10.03 28.22
CA LYS A 160 1.43 -8.70 28.66
C LYS A 160 2.89 -8.79 29.12
N ILE A 161 3.77 -8.18 28.37
CA ILE A 161 5.15 -7.90 28.77
C ILE A 161 5.26 -6.43 29.16
N SER A 162 6.37 -6.01 29.77
CA SER A 162 6.56 -4.60 30.16
C SER A 162 6.46 -3.68 28.94
N ILE A 163 5.95 -2.47 29.13
CA ILE A 163 5.79 -1.50 28.03
C ILE A 163 7.12 -1.22 27.31
N ALA A 164 8.24 -1.17 28.04
CA ALA A 164 9.56 -1.03 27.47
C ALA A 164 9.87 -2.16 26.47
N LYS A 165 9.64 -3.42 26.85
CA LYS A 165 9.85 -4.57 25.95
C LYS A 165 8.90 -4.58 24.77
N GLN A 166 7.64 -4.14 24.95
CA GLN A 166 6.69 -4.00 23.84
C GLN A 166 7.23 -2.98 22.83
N THR A 167 7.74 -1.85 23.31
CA THR A 167 8.31 -0.79 22.47
C THR A 167 9.58 -1.27 21.76
N ASP A 168 10.52 -1.89 22.46
CA ASP A 168 11.75 -2.42 21.87
C ASP A 168 11.46 -3.42 20.73
N LEU A 169 10.49 -4.31 20.93
CA LEU A 169 10.06 -5.26 19.89
C LEU A 169 9.44 -4.55 18.69
N ALA A 170 8.52 -3.61 18.94
CA ALA A 170 7.85 -2.85 17.90
C ALA A 170 8.85 -2.03 17.07
N ASP A 171 9.79 -1.35 17.72
CA ASP A 171 10.80 -0.52 17.07
C ASP A 171 11.79 -1.37 16.26
N SER A 172 12.20 -2.52 16.80
CA SER A 172 13.10 -3.46 16.10
C SER A 172 12.48 -3.99 14.81
N ILE A 173 11.20 -4.40 14.86
CA ILE A 173 10.49 -4.89 13.67
C ILE A 173 10.25 -3.74 12.69
N SER A 174 9.84 -2.56 13.17
CA SER A 174 9.69 -1.37 12.32
C SER A 174 10.95 -1.00 11.57
N ALA A 175 12.11 -1.10 12.22
CA ALA A 175 13.38 -0.82 11.58
C ALA A 175 13.70 -1.82 10.45
N ILE A 176 13.32 -3.09 10.62
CA ILE A 176 13.45 -4.12 9.59
C ILE A 176 12.49 -3.84 8.44
N ASP A 177 11.21 -3.55 8.72
CA ASP A 177 10.20 -3.27 7.71
C ASP A 177 10.56 -2.04 6.88
N LYS A 178 11.08 -0.97 7.51
CA LYS A 178 11.59 0.21 6.81
C LYS A 178 12.74 -0.14 5.86
N LYS A 179 13.69 -0.96 6.28
CA LYS A 179 14.78 -1.43 5.41
C LYS A 179 14.26 -2.26 4.24
N LEU A 180 13.31 -3.14 4.49
CA LEU A 180 12.68 -3.94 3.44
C LEU A 180 11.92 -3.06 2.42
N SER A 181 11.17 -2.07 2.90
CA SER A 181 10.47 -1.11 2.05
C SER A 181 11.44 -0.30 1.20
N LEU A 182 12.52 0.22 1.80
CA LEU A 182 13.56 0.96 1.08
C LEU A 182 14.25 0.08 0.01
N ASN A 183 14.59 -1.15 0.34
CA ASN A 183 15.18 -2.09 -0.61
C ASN A 183 14.25 -2.39 -1.78
N ARG A 184 12.93 -2.52 -1.55
CA ARG A 184 11.94 -2.67 -2.63
C ARG A 184 11.93 -1.44 -3.53
N GLN A 185 11.88 -0.23 -2.97
CA GLN A 185 11.92 1.01 -3.75
C GLN A 185 13.20 1.13 -4.60
N ILE A 186 14.37 0.78 -4.02
CA ILE A 186 15.64 0.77 -4.75
C ILE A 186 15.57 -0.22 -5.92
N ASN A 187 15.08 -1.43 -5.68
CA ASN A 187 14.95 -2.44 -6.72
C ASN A 187 13.99 -2.03 -7.84
N ASP A 188 12.88 -1.38 -7.52
CA ASP A 188 11.93 -0.89 -8.51
C ASP A 188 12.53 0.25 -9.34
N ASN A 189 13.27 1.17 -8.72
CA ASN A 189 13.99 2.22 -9.41
C ASN A 189 15.10 1.66 -10.34
N LEU A 190 15.83 0.65 -9.89
CA LEU A 190 16.86 -0.01 -10.72
C LEU A 190 16.23 -0.73 -11.92
N ARG A 191 15.10 -1.39 -11.74
CA ARG A 191 14.36 -2.01 -12.86
C ARG A 191 13.87 -0.98 -13.86
N ALA A 192 13.31 0.13 -13.39
CA ALA A 192 12.86 1.23 -14.25
C ALA A 192 14.02 1.85 -15.03
N SER A 193 15.15 2.16 -14.37
CA SER A 193 16.36 2.66 -15.03
C SER A 193 16.91 1.71 -16.08
N ARG A 194 16.94 0.40 -15.78
CA ARG A 194 17.40 -0.62 -16.74
C ARG A 194 16.49 -0.69 -17.97
N ALA A 195 15.16 -0.62 -17.78
CA ALA A 195 14.21 -0.61 -18.89
C ALA A 195 14.39 0.62 -19.77
N GLN A 196 14.57 1.81 -19.17
CA GLN A 196 14.84 3.05 -19.91
C GLN A 196 16.15 2.96 -20.72
N SER A 197 17.23 2.46 -20.10
CA SER A 197 18.52 2.30 -20.78
C SER A 197 18.43 1.32 -21.96
N GLN A 198 17.67 0.24 -21.81
CA GLN A 198 17.46 -0.75 -22.86
C GLN A 198 16.66 -0.15 -24.02
N THR A 199 15.59 0.59 -23.74
CA THR A 199 14.82 1.29 -24.78
C THR A 199 15.67 2.32 -25.52
N GLN A 200 16.50 3.09 -24.81
CA GLN A 200 17.42 4.05 -25.41
C GLN A 200 18.47 3.38 -26.32
N PHE A 201 19.01 2.26 -25.89
CA PHE A 201 19.96 1.46 -26.68
C PHE A 201 19.30 0.92 -27.95
N GLU A 202 18.09 0.41 -27.88
CA GLU A 202 17.34 -0.07 -29.06
C GLU A 202 17.01 1.05 -30.04
N LEU A 203 16.63 2.23 -29.55
CA LEU A 203 16.41 3.42 -30.38
C LEU A 203 17.71 3.85 -31.12
N CYS A 204 18.83 3.90 -30.40
CA CYS A 204 20.11 4.22 -31.01
C CYS A 204 20.55 3.19 -32.06
N ARG A 205 20.30 1.89 -31.79
CA ARG A 205 20.60 0.81 -32.74
C ARG A 205 19.70 0.87 -33.97
N GLY A 206 18.40 1.16 -33.80
CA GLY A 206 17.47 1.35 -34.93
C GLY A 206 17.83 2.55 -35.79
N ALA A 207 18.30 3.67 -35.19
CA ALA A 207 18.76 4.84 -35.92
C ALA A 207 20.06 4.55 -36.71
N ALA A 208 20.95 3.76 -36.15
CA ALA A 208 22.21 3.37 -36.86
C ALA A 208 21.91 2.46 -38.06
N VAL A 209 21.00 1.54 -37.99
CA VAL A 209 20.57 0.66 -39.08
C VAL A 209 19.92 1.46 -40.20
N ASN A 210 19.18 2.52 -39.92
CA ASN A 210 18.54 3.38 -40.90
C ASN A 210 19.56 4.39 -41.54
N ALA A 211 20.66 4.66 -40.88
CA ALA A 211 21.72 5.52 -41.45
C ALA A 211 22.60 4.80 -42.48
N ASP A 212 22.68 3.48 -42.44
CA ASP A 212 23.45 2.67 -43.42
C ASP A 212 22.68 2.41 -44.73
N VAL A 213 21.42 2.80 -44.83
CA VAL A 213 20.69 2.88 -46.10
C VAL A 213 20.95 4.24 -46.72
N SER A 214 22.18 4.46 -47.21
CA SER A 214 22.54 5.64 -47.96
C SER A 214 21.80 5.66 -49.30
N PRO A 215 21.10 6.73 -49.65
CA PRO A 215 20.51 6.87 -50.97
C PRO A 215 21.58 7.19 -51.98
N ASN A 216 21.55 6.44 -53.09
CA ASN A 216 21.98 6.82 -54.44
C ASN A 216 23.12 7.87 -54.56
N LEU A 217 24.34 7.40 -54.78
CA LEU A 217 25.31 8.21 -55.52
C LEU A 217 24.72 8.55 -56.90
N PRO A 218 24.68 9.80 -57.32
CA PRO A 218 24.34 10.14 -58.68
C PRO A 218 25.39 9.57 -59.60
N THR A 219 25.00 8.77 -60.57
CA THR A 219 25.85 8.30 -61.68
C THR A 219 26.37 9.49 -62.42
N LEU A 220 27.67 9.77 -62.29
CA LEU A 220 28.40 10.72 -63.15
C LEU A 220 28.39 10.20 -64.59
N ASP A 221 27.60 10.87 -65.41
CA ASP A 221 27.57 10.70 -66.86
C ASP A 221 28.95 11.02 -67.48
N ARG A 222 29.61 9.95 -67.97
CA ARG A 222 30.90 10.03 -68.67
C ARG A 222 30.70 10.25 -70.20
N SER A 223 29.90 11.22 -70.53
CA SER A 223 29.83 11.61 -71.94
C SER A 223 30.11 13.12 -72.10
N SER A 224 31.22 13.43 -72.76
CA SER A 224 31.61 14.73 -73.23
C SER A 224 32.70 15.52 -72.45
N ALA A 225 33.98 15.16 -72.68
CA ALA A 225 35.08 16.15 -72.74
C ALA A 225 36.25 15.62 -73.56
N ARG A 226 36.10 15.68 -74.86
CA ARG A 226 37.28 15.74 -75.81
C ARG A 226 37.91 17.09 -75.65
N VAL A 227 38.97 17.19 -74.90
CA VAL A 227 39.80 18.38 -74.93
C VAL A 227 40.91 18.20 -76.05
N LYS A 228 40.82 19.06 -77.05
CA LYS A 228 41.83 19.23 -78.08
C LYS A 228 43.10 19.76 -77.43
N VAL A 229 44.22 19.01 -77.56
CA VAL A 229 45.53 19.51 -77.30
C VAL A 229 45.99 20.27 -78.54
N ARG A 230 46.16 21.58 -78.49
CA ARG A 230 46.92 22.40 -79.44
C ARG A 230 48.35 22.55 -78.91
N ARG A 231 49.32 22.01 -79.69
CA ARG A 231 50.74 22.39 -79.62
C ARG A 231 50.86 23.80 -80.21
N ALA A 232 51.61 24.64 -79.53
CA ALA A 232 52.26 25.81 -80.14
C ALA A 232 53.69 25.85 -79.63
N ALA A 233 54.51 26.16 -80.57
CA ALA A 233 55.91 26.22 -80.71
C ALA A 233 56.63 27.09 -79.66
#